data_6571f4ed186a5317fd951bf711315e8b
#
_entry.id   6571f4ed186a5317fd951bf711315e8b
#
_cell.length_a   1.000
_cell.length_b   1.000
_cell.length_c   1.000
_cell.angle_alpha   90.00
_cell.angle_beta   90.00
_cell.angle_gamma   90.00
#
_symmetry.space_group_name_H-M   'P 1'
#
loop_
_entity.id
_entity.type
_entity.pdbx_description
1 polymer ?
#
loop_
_entity_poly.entity_id
_entity_poly.type
_entity_poly.pdbx_seq_one_letter_code
_entity_poly.pdbx_strand_id
1 'polypeptide(L)'
;MSESSITNRSAAHMAGRRPRAIVYCDANLGKIDGKTANGLVRHSERYDIISVIDHTQAGRDAGDVIDGVPNGIPCTRDLYESIMDAGVTPDLLIVGVAPTSGLLSAVDRAVILEAMGRGLNIVNGLHEFLNDDAEFAATAAINDVEITDIRRPKATTDLHMFDGSILGVTCPRLAVLGTDG
;
A
#
# COMPACT_ATOMS: atom_id res chain seq x y z
N MET A 1 -24.12 28.37 -2.04
CA MET A 1 -24.54 27.63 -0.84
C MET A 1 -24.44 26.15 -1.12
N SER A 2 -23.70 25.44 -0.29
CA SER A 2 -23.59 23.98 -0.16
C SER A 2 -22.43 23.31 -0.92
N GLU A 3 -21.22 23.65 -0.49
CA GLU A 3 -20.02 22.81 -0.62
C GLU A 3 -19.69 22.33 0.78
N SER A 4 -20.18 21.19 1.24
CA SER A 4 -19.63 20.55 2.46
C SER A 4 -20.36 19.28 2.89
N SER A 5 -20.65 18.34 1.98
CA SER A 5 -21.25 17.08 2.44
C SER A 5 -20.74 15.80 1.75
N ILE A 6 -19.65 15.85 0.97
CA ILE A 6 -19.14 14.68 0.24
C ILE A 6 -17.91 14.02 0.92
N THR A 7 -17.26 14.68 1.85
CA THR A 7 -15.93 14.27 2.36
C THR A 7 -15.95 13.28 3.53
N ASN A 8 -17.04 12.59 3.87
CA ASN A 8 -17.08 11.91 5.18
C ASN A 8 -17.60 10.47 5.23
N ARG A 9 -17.67 9.73 4.11
CA ARG A 9 -18.06 8.31 4.20
C ARG A 9 -16.89 7.38 4.50
N SER A 10 -15.70 7.63 3.95
CA SER A 10 -14.51 6.78 4.16
C SER A 10 -13.95 6.92 5.60
N ALA A 11 -13.88 8.14 6.12
CA ALA A 11 -13.35 8.39 7.47
C ALA A 11 -14.26 7.87 8.60
N ALA A 12 -15.59 7.93 8.42
CA ALA A 12 -16.54 7.49 9.43
C ALA A 12 -16.58 5.96 9.62
N HIS A 13 -16.24 5.19 8.59
CA HIS A 13 -16.22 3.71 8.66
C HIS A 13 -14.97 3.16 9.35
N MET A 14 -13.91 3.95 9.47
CA MET A 14 -12.61 3.55 10.04
C MET A 14 -12.42 3.96 11.51
N ALA A 15 -13.43 4.55 12.14
CA ALA A 15 -13.32 5.01 13.52
C ALA A 15 -13.05 3.83 14.49
N GLY A 16 -11.80 3.73 14.94
CA GLY A 16 -11.38 2.82 16.02
C GLY A 16 -10.79 1.45 15.60
N ARG A 17 -10.64 1.16 14.29
CA ARG A 17 -9.95 -0.04 13.81
C ARG A 17 -8.86 0.28 12.79
N ARG A 18 -7.89 -0.63 12.63
CA ARG A 18 -6.92 -0.53 11.53
C ARG A 18 -7.62 -0.76 10.19
N PRO A 19 -7.25 -0.01 9.12
CA PRO A 19 -7.76 -0.25 7.78
C PRO A 19 -7.39 -1.66 7.29
N ARG A 20 -8.34 -2.35 6.70
CA ARG A 20 -8.17 -3.68 6.10
C ARG A 20 -7.59 -3.55 4.71
N ALA A 21 -6.44 -4.17 4.50
CA ALA A 21 -5.67 -4.01 3.28
C ALA A 21 -5.50 -5.34 2.53
N ILE A 22 -5.72 -5.30 1.22
CA ILE A 22 -5.25 -6.31 0.29
C ILE A 22 -3.88 -5.84 -0.23
N VAL A 23 -2.87 -6.69 -0.23
CA VAL A 23 -1.54 -6.37 -0.77
C VAL A 23 -1.40 -7.00 -2.15
N TYR A 24 -1.14 -6.17 -3.16
CA TYR A 24 -0.86 -6.64 -4.52
C TYR A 24 0.64 -6.89 -4.68
N CYS A 25 1.03 -8.14 -4.95
CA CYS A 25 2.42 -8.55 -5.06
C CYS A 25 2.62 -9.66 -6.12
N ASP A 26 1.89 -9.58 -7.23
CA ASP A 26 1.77 -10.66 -8.19
C ASP A 26 3.12 -11.19 -8.69
N ALA A 27 3.30 -12.53 -8.60
CA ALA A 27 4.50 -13.29 -8.93
C ALA A 27 5.79 -12.88 -8.18
N ASN A 28 5.70 -12.05 -7.12
CA ASN A 28 6.87 -11.49 -6.42
C ASN A 28 6.90 -11.74 -4.91
N LEU A 29 5.89 -12.38 -4.32
CA LEU A 29 5.90 -12.68 -2.90
C LEU A 29 7.07 -13.59 -2.53
N GLY A 30 7.79 -13.25 -1.48
CA GLY A 30 9.01 -13.96 -1.06
C GLY A 30 10.27 -13.61 -1.90
N LYS A 31 10.15 -12.80 -2.97
CA LYS A 31 11.26 -12.37 -3.81
C LYS A 31 11.71 -10.94 -3.49
N ILE A 32 12.81 -10.51 -4.14
CA ILE A 32 13.39 -9.18 -3.92
C ILE A 32 12.45 -8.06 -4.36
N ASP A 33 11.73 -8.22 -5.46
CA ASP A 33 10.79 -7.24 -5.98
C ASP A 33 9.46 -7.21 -5.19
N GLY A 34 9.24 -8.19 -4.29
CA GLY A 34 8.16 -8.23 -3.32
C GLY A 34 8.52 -7.68 -1.94
N LYS A 35 9.66 -7.03 -1.77
CA LYS A 35 10.16 -6.59 -0.45
C LYS A 35 9.15 -5.76 0.36
N THR A 36 8.36 -4.92 -0.30
CA THR A 36 7.31 -4.13 0.36
C THR A 36 6.21 -5.03 0.91
N ALA A 37 5.69 -5.95 0.10
CA ALA A 37 4.71 -6.95 0.53
C ALA A 37 5.27 -7.84 1.65
N ASN A 38 6.51 -8.34 1.48
CA ASN A 38 7.17 -9.17 2.48
C ASN A 38 7.27 -8.47 3.85
N GLY A 39 7.59 -7.17 3.84
CA GLY A 39 7.63 -6.36 5.07
C GLY A 39 6.25 -6.22 5.73
N LEU A 40 5.21 -5.90 4.94
CA LEU A 40 3.84 -5.74 5.43
C LEU A 40 3.27 -7.04 6.00
N VAL A 41 3.53 -8.17 5.36
CA VAL A 41 3.08 -9.50 5.81
C VAL A 41 3.74 -9.91 7.12
N ARG A 42 5.05 -9.61 7.28
CA ARG A 42 5.77 -9.89 8.53
C ARG A 42 5.30 -9.01 9.67
N HIS A 43 5.11 -7.73 9.40
CA HIS A 43 4.75 -6.78 10.44
C HIS A 43 4.08 -5.54 9.83
N SER A 44 2.85 -5.27 10.23
CA SER A 44 2.12 -4.07 9.88
C SER A 44 1.39 -3.51 11.09
N GLU A 45 1.84 -2.36 11.57
CA GLU A 45 1.17 -1.63 12.67
C GLU A 45 -0.03 -0.82 12.18
N ARG A 46 0.05 -0.33 10.96
CA ARG A 46 -0.92 0.60 10.40
C ARG A 46 -2.12 -0.09 9.76
N TYR A 47 -1.90 -1.25 9.14
CA TYR A 47 -2.91 -1.96 8.36
C TYR A 47 -3.19 -3.35 8.93
N ASP A 48 -4.41 -3.81 8.74
CA ASP A 48 -4.80 -5.20 8.94
C ASP A 48 -4.74 -5.90 7.57
N ILE A 49 -3.67 -6.67 7.35
CA ILE A 49 -3.47 -7.34 6.06
C ILE A 49 -4.36 -8.57 6.00
N ILE A 50 -5.37 -8.55 5.12
CA ILE A 50 -6.38 -9.61 5.02
C ILE A 50 -6.07 -10.63 3.94
N SER A 51 -5.31 -10.26 2.91
CA SER A 51 -4.84 -11.17 1.86
C SER A 51 -3.68 -10.57 1.05
N VAL A 52 -2.99 -11.42 0.31
CA VAL A 52 -1.97 -11.04 -0.68
C VAL A 52 -2.37 -11.59 -2.04
N ILE A 53 -2.43 -10.74 -3.06
CA ILE A 53 -2.62 -11.18 -4.44
C ILE A 53 -1.26 -11.60 -5.01
N ASP A 54 -1.09 -12.89 -5.23
CA ASP A 54 0.01 -13.50 -5.99
C ASP A 54 -0.47 -14.79 -6.61
N HIS A 55 -0.75 -14.77 -7.93
CA HIS A 55 -1.31 -15.92 -8.63
C HIS A 55 -0.42 -17.17 -8.55
N THR A 56 0.92 -16.99 -8.40
CA THR A 56 1.87 -18.10 -8.30
C THR A 56 1.86 -18.78 -6.94
N GLN A 57 1.33 -18.11 -5.92
CA GLN A 57 1.25 -18.58 -4.53
C GLN A 57 -0.19 -18.83 -4.07
N ALA A 58 -1.18 -18.69 -4.96
CA ALA A 58 -2.59 -18.83 -4.62
C ALA A 58 -2.88 -20.13 -3.85
N GLY A 59 -3.69 -20.01 -2.79
CA GLY A 59 -4.04 -21.11 -1.90
C GLY A 59 -3.00 -21.42 -0.80
N ARG A 60 -1.86 -20.69 -0.78
CA ARG A 60 -0.85 -20.81 0.30
C ARG A 60 -1.05 -19.73 1.35
N ASP A 61 -0.40 -19.90 2.49
CA ASP A 61 -0.27 -18.89 3.53
C ASP A 61 0.94 -17.98 3.21
N ALA A 62 0.76 -16.66 3.32
CA ALA A 62 1.79 -15.70 2.96
C ALA A 62 3.00 -15.74 3.90
N GLY A 63 2.80 -16.00 5.19
CA GLY A 63 3.90 -16.19 6.14
C GLY A 63 4.70 -17.45 5.83
N ASP A 64 4.01 -18.54 5.45
CA ASP A 64 4.68 -19.77 5.00
C ASP A 64 5.53 -19.54 3.76
N VAL A 65 5.01 -18.77 2.77
CA VAL A 65 5.75 -18.42 1.55
C VAL A 65 7.02 -17.63 1.85
N ILE A 66 6.96 -16.68 2.80
CA ILE A 66 8.07 -15.76 3.05
C ILE A 66 9.10 -16.34 4.02
N ASP A 67 8.65 -16.96 5.11
CA ASP A 67 9.49 -17.35 6.25
C ASP A 67 9.33 -18.82 6.65
N GLY A 68 8.49 -19.59 5.95
CA GLY A 68 8.19 -20.98 6.29
C GLY A 68 7.35 -21.15 7.56
N VAL A 69 6.70 -20.07 8.03
CA VAL A 69 5.87 -20.05 9.23
C VAL A 69 4.51 -19.43 8.90
N PRO A 70 3.42 -20.20 8.93
CA PRO A 70 2.09 -19.67 8.66
C PRO A 70 1.70 -18.52 9.61
N ASN A 71 1.05 -17.49 9.06
CA ASN A 71 0.56 -16.35 9.83
C ASN A 71 -0.94 -16.05 9.64
N GLY A 72 -1.64 -16.89 8.91
CA GLY A 72 -3.08 -16.78 8.66
C GLY A 72 -3.47 -15.81 7.55
N ILE A 73 -2.51 -15.24 6.80
CA ILE A 73 -2.80 -14.34 5.68
C ILE A 73 -2.82 -15.18 4.38
N PRO A 74 -3.99 -15.33 3.70
CA PRO A 74 -4.09 -16.13 2.50
C PRO A 74 -3.44 -15.43 1.30
N CYS A 75 -2.78 -16.22 0.43
CA CYS A 75 -2.43 -15.81 -0.91
C CYS A 75 -3.58 -16.16 -1.86
N THR A 76 -4.00 -15.20 -2.66
CA THR A 76 -5.10 -15.33 -3.63
C THR A 76 -4.60 -15.12 -5.04
N ARG A 77 -5.36 -15.61 -6.03
CA ARG A 77 -5.00 -15.52 -7.44
C ARG A 77 -5.17 -14.12 -8.00
N ASP A 78 -6.24 -13.45 -7.58
CA ASP A 78 -6.66 -12.16 -8.11
C ASP A 78 -7.47 -11.36 -7.08
N LEU A 79 -7.85 -10.15 -7.47
CA LEU A 79 -8.61 -9.24 -6.62
C LEU A 79 -10.01 -9.78 -6.29
N TYR A 80 -10.65 -10.48 -7.22
CA TYR A 80 -11.99 -11.04 -7.00
C TYR A 80 -11.94 -12.10 -5.89
N GLU A 81 -11.01 -13.06 -5.99
CA GLU A 81 -10.81 -14.09 -4.96
C GLU A 81 -10.47 -13.45 -3.60
N SER A 82 -9.58 -12.43 -3.57
CA SER A 82 -9.26 -11.70 -2.35
C SER A 82 -10.47 -11.10 -1.64
N ILE A 83 -11.39 -10.51 -2.41
CA ILE A 83 -12.58 -9.87 -1.86
C ILE A 83 -13.60 -10.92 -1.39
N MET A 84 -13.78 -11.98 -2.18
CA MET A 84 -14.79 -13.00 -1.88
C MET A 84 -14.41 -13.88 -0.69
N ASP A 85 -13.12 -14.23 -0.57
CA ASP A 85 -12.63 -15.14 0.48
C ASP A 85 -12.35 -14.42 1.81
N ALA A 86 -12.18 -13.11 1.78
CA ALA A 86 -11.83 -12.33 2.98
C ALA A 86 -12.90 -12.39 4.09
N GLY A 87 -14.16 -12.66 3.76
CA GLY A 87 -15.29 -12.62 4.71
C GLY A 87 -15.52 -11.26 5.38
N VAL A 88 -14.74 -10.25 4.96
CA VAL A 88 -14.80 -8.87 5.45
C VAL A 88 -14.56 -7.92 4.28
N THR A 89 -15.13 -6.71 4.37
CA THR A 89 -14.93 -5.69 3.33
C THR A 89 -13.54 -5.09 3.45
N PRO A 90 -12.69 -5.14 2.40
CA PRO A 90 -11.43 -4.42 2.37
C PRO A 90 -11.67 -2.91 2.24
N ASP A 91 -10.75 -2.11 2.79
CA ASP A 91 -10.80 -0.64 2.72
C ASP A 91 -9.86 -0.11 1.62
N LEU A 92 -8.77 -0.85 1.34
CA LEU A 92 -7.75 -0.37 0.41
C LEU A 92 -6.92 -1.52 -0.20
N LEU A 93 -6.28 -1.20 -1.33
CA LEU A 93 -5.24 -2.00 -1.97
C LEU A 93 -3.88 -1.32 -1.77
N ILE A 94 -2.87 -2.07 -1.32
CA ILE A 94 -1.48 -1.62 -1.23
C ILE A 94 -0.70 -2.19 -2.40
N VAL A 95 -0.02 -1.35 -3.16
CA VAL A 95 0.90 -1.77 -4.22
C VAL A 95 2.19 -2.27 -3.55
N GLY A 96 2.30 -3.59 -3.43
CA GLY A 96 3.38 -4.29 -2.73
C GLY A 96 4.54 -4.70 -3.64
N VAL A 97 4.38 -4.61 -4.96
CA VAL A 97 5.45 -4.82 -5.94
C VAL A 97 6.42 -3.64 -5.92
N ALA A 98 7.70 -3.93 -6.12
CA ALA A 98 8.76 -2.93 -6.22
C ALA A 98 9.68 -3.28 -7.41
N PRO A 99 9.15 -3.21 -8.67
CA PRO A 99 9.92 -3.59 -9.84
C PRO A 99 11.17 -2.73 -9.97
N THR A 100 12.26 -3.34 -10.47
CA THR A 100 13.54 -2.64 -10.65
C THR A 100 13.42 -1.42 -11.56
N SER A 101 12.48 -1.43 -12.52
CA SER A 101 12.17 -0.27 -13.38
C SER A 101 11.54 0.89 -12.62
N GLY A 102 10.92 0.63 -11.47
CA GLY A 102 10.12 1.61 -10.72
C GLY A 102 8.78 1.96 -11.36
N LEU A 103 8.43 1.33 -12.50
CA LEU A 103 7.22 1.60 -13.28
C LEU A 103 6.26 0.41 -13.23
N LEU A 104 4.97 0.71 -13.29
CA LEU A 104 3.91 -0.29 -13.37
C LEU A 104 3.84 -0.92 -14.77
N SER A 105 3.64 -2.24 -14.82
CA SER A 105 3.25 -2.92 -16.04
C SER A 105 1.78 -2.63 -16.39
N ALA A 106 1.37 -2.95 -17.61
CA ALA A 106 -0.03 -2.82 -18.02
C ALA A 106 -0.97 -3.72 -17.18
N VAL A 107 -0.47 -4.87 -16.72
CA VAL A 107 -1.24 -5.79 -15.86
C VAL A 107 -1.43 -5.18 -14.48
N ASP A 108 -0.35 -4.64 -13.88
CA ASP A 108 -0.43 -3.99 -12.57
C ASP A 108 -1.40 -2.81 -12.60
N ARG A 109 -1.34 -1.99 -13.66
CA ARG A 109 -2.28 -0.87 -13.87
C ARG A 109 -3.73 -1.34 -13.90
N ALA A 110 -4.03 -2.41 -14.63
CA ALA A 110 -5.38 -2.94 -14.74
C ALA A 110 -5.94 -3.40 -13.40
N VAL A 111 -5.14 -4.07 -12.57
CA VAL A 111 -5.54 -4.52 -11.23
C VAL A 111 -5.81 -3.33 -10.30
N ILE A 112 -4.97 -2.29 -10.36
CA ILE A 112 -5.17 -1.08 -9.54
C ILE A 112 -6.46 -0.35 -9.96
N LEU A 113 -6.69 -0.17 -11.27
CA LEU A 113 -7.91 0.45 -11.78
C LEU A 113 -9.16 -0.37 -11.42
N GLU A 114 -9.07 -1.70 -11.47
CA GLU A 114 -10.16 -2.58 -11.02
C GLU A 114 -10.46 -2.37 -9.52
N ALA A 115 -9.43 -2.30 -8.68
CA ALA A 115 -9.59 -2.06 -7.25
C ALA A 115 -10.27 -0.71 -6.98
N MET A 116 -9.87 0.34 -7.69
CA MET A 116 -10.51 1.67 -7.62
C MET A 116 -11.97 1.62 -8.07
N GLY A 117 -12.26 0.89 -9.15
CA GLY A 117 -13.64 0.67 -9.63
C GLY A 117 -14.53 -0.07 -8.64
N ARG A 118 -13.94 -0.80 -7.69
CA ARG A 118 -14.63 -1.47 -6.58
C ARG A 118 -14.69 -0.63 -5.30
N GLY A 119 -14.22 0.62 -5.34
CA GLY A 119 -14.27 1.56 -4.22
C GLY A 119 -13.13 1.38 -3.21
N LEU A 120 -12.04 0.71 -3.58
CA LEU A 120 -10.86 0.56 -2.71
C LEU A 120 -9.92 1.76 -2.86
N ASN A 121 -9.50 2.34 -1.75
CA ASN A 121 -8.42 3.33 -1.74
C ASN A 121 -7.11 2.67 -2.17
N ILE A 122 -6.18 3.45 -2.71
CA ILE A 122 -4.89 2.94 -3.18
C ILE A 122 -3.75 3.51 -2.34
N VAL A 123 -2.85 2.65 -1.89
CA VAL A 123 -1.58 3.03 -1.27
C VAL A 123 -0.46 2.60 -2.19
N ASN A 124 0.25 3.57 -2.76
CA ASN A 124 1.30 3.36 -3.73
C ASN A 124 2.68 3.70 -3.15
N GLY A 125 3.59 2.73 -3.18
CA GLY A 125 4.98 2.87 -2.72
C GLY A 125 6.02 2.97 -3.85
N LEU A 126 5.60 3.07 -5.11
CA LEU A 126 6.49 3.19 -6.27
C LEU A 126 7.03 4.62 -6.44
N HIS A 127 8.00 4.77 -7.33
CA HIS A 127 8.50 6.07 -7.76
C HIS A 127 7.58 6.77 -8.77
N GLU A 128 6.75 6.02 -9.46
CA GLU A 128 5.67 6.52 -10.30
C GLU A 128 4.53 7.00 -9.40
N PHE A 129 4.18 8.30 -9.48
CA PHE A 129 3.08 8.86 -8.69
C PHE A 129 1.77 8.71 -9.44
N LEU A 130 0.87 7.90 -8.90
CA LEU A 130 -0.40 7.62 -9.54
C LEU A 130 -1.33 8.84 -9.59
N ASN A 131 -1.20 9.76 -8.64
CA ASN A 131 -1.95 11.02 -8.69
C ASN A 131 -1.57 11.93 -9.86
N ASP A 132 -0.40 11.74 -10.48
CA ASP A 132 0.04 12.54 -11.65
C ASP A 132 -0.39 11.91 -12.98
N ASP A 133 -0.90 10.68 -12.94
CA ASP A 133 -1.44 9.98 -14.11
C ASP A 133 -2.92 10.32 -14.29
N ALA A 134 -3.28 10.79 -15.49
CA ALA A 134 -4.63 11.28 -15.77
C ALA A 134 -5.71 10.19 -15.66
N GLU A 135 -5.39 8.94 -16.01
CA GLU A 135 -6.33 7.82 -15.94
C GLU A 135 -6.62 7.44 -14.48
N PHE A 136 -5.59 7.33 -13.64
CA PHE A 136 -5.76 7.06 -12.21
C PHE A 136 -6.48 8.21 -11.51
N ALA A 137 -6.11 9.46 -11.78
CA ALA A 137 -6.75 10.63 -11.18
C ALA A 137 -8.25 10.72 -11.55
N ALA A 138 -8.59 10.47 -12.82
CA ALA A 138 -9.98 10.45 -13.27
C ALA A 138 -10.76 9.30 -12.62
N THR A 139 -10.17 8.10 -12.53
CA THR A 139 -10.80 6.93 -11.93
C THR A 139 -11.03 7.15 -10.44
N ALA A 140 -10.08 7.78 -9.73
CA ALA A 140 -10.22 8.14 -8.32
C ALA A 140 -11.40 9.08 -8.09
N ALA A 141 -11.51 10.13 -8.91
CA ALA A 141 -12.60 11.10 -8.82
C ALA A 141 -13.98 10.48 -9.11
N ILE A 142 -14.07 9.58 -10.10
CA ILE A 142 -15.34 8.92 -10.48
C ILE A 142 -15.82 7.96 -9.38
N ASN A 143 -14.91 7.24 -8.73
CA ASN A 143 -15.26 6.22 -7.75
C ASN A 143 -15.17 6.70 -6.28
N ASP A 144 -14.90 7.99 -6.04
CA ASP A 144 -14.73 8.58 -4.70
C ASP A 144 -13.70 7.81 -3.85
N VAL A 145 -12.54 7.49 -4.44
CA VAL A 145 -11.43 6.79 -3.79
C VAL A 145 -10.20 7.68 -3.70
N GLU A 146 -9.39 7.45 -2.67
CA GLU A 146 -8.15 8.19 -2.43
C GLU A 146 -6.93 7.40 -2.92
N ILE A 147 -5.98 8.10 -3.56
CA ILE A 147 -4.65 7.57 -3.88
C ILE A 147 -3.63 8.23 -2.95
N THR A 148 -2.93 7.41 -2.16
CA THR A 148 -1.83 7.84 -1.31
C THR A 148 -0.49 7.43 -1.93
N ASP A 149 0.23 8.37 -2.56
CA ASP A 149 1.60 8.17 -3.04
C ASP A 149 2.60 8.39 -1.90
N ILE A 150 3.03 7.30 -1.23
CA ILE A 150 3.87 7.38 -0.01
C ILE A 150 5.21 8.08 -0.27
N ARG A 151 5.78 7.92 -1.47
CA ARG A 151 7.09 8.49 -1.84
C ARG A 151 6.99 9.93 -2.33
N ARG A 152 5.79 10.50 -2.46
CA ARG A 152 5.65 11.90 -2.87
C ARG A 152 6.32 12.81 -1.83
N PRO A 153 7.28 13.66 -2.24
CA PRO A 153 7.90 14.60 -1.33
C PRO A 153 6.86 15.53 -0.70
N LYS A 154 7.09 15.92 0.53
CA LYS A 154 6.31 16.99 1.16
C LYS A 154 6.46 18.27 0.35
N ALA A 155 5.42 19.10 0.33
CA ALA A 155 5.51 20.43 -0.25
C ALA A 155 6.63 21.21 0.45
N THR A 156 7.32 22.10 -0.29
CA THR A 156 8.41 22.89 0.27
C THR A 156 7.98 23.71 1.50
N THR A 157 6.72 24.13 1.53
CA THR A 157 6.10 24.84 2.68
C THR A 157 5.98 23.97 3.93
N ASP A 158 5.96 22.64 3.78
CA ASP A 158 5.79 21.67 4.86
C ASP A 158 7.11 21.08 5.34
N LEU A 159 8.22 21.53 4.74
CA LEU A 159 9.56 21.12 5.14
C LEU A 159 10.01 21.93 6.37
N HIS A 160 10.43 21.22 7.41
CA HIS A 160 11.06 21.84 8.56
C HIS A 160 12.55 22.02 8.30
N MET A 161 13.06 23.24 8.49
CA MET A 161 14.49 23.49 8.50
C MET A 161 15.13 22.80 9.70
N PHE A 162 16.42 22.48 9.59
CA PHE A 162 17.17 21.94 10.71
C PHE A 162 17.17 22.96 11.89
N ASP A 163 16.60 22.53 13.01
CA ASP A 163 16.41 23.34 14.21
C ASP A 163 17.39 23.02 15.34
N GLY A 164 18.29 22.03 15.11
CA GLY A 164 19.24 21.58 16.11
C GLY A 164 18.67 20.69 17.21
N SER A 165 17.39 20.31 17.17
CA SER A 165 16.74 19.49 18.21
C SER A 165 17.46 18.15 18.48
N ILE A 166 18.12 17.57 17.45
CA ILE A 166 18.97 16.36 17.59
C ILE A 166 20.13 16.56 18.58
N LEU A 167 20.58 17.79 18.81
CA LEU A 167 21.67 18.10 19.74
C LEU A 167 21.22 17.97 21.19
N GLY A 168 19.91 18.13 21.46
CA GLY A 168 19.29 18.02 22.77
C GLY A 168 18.91 16.62 23.22
N VAL A 169 19.00 15.59 22.32
CA VAL A 169 18.65 14.22 22.71
C VAL A 169 19.74 13.62 23.60
N THR A 170 19.33 12.85 24.62
CA THR A 170 20.24 12.22 25.60
C THR A 170 20.64 10.79 25.24
N CYS A 171 19.98 10.18 24.26
CA CYS A 171 20.33 8.84 23.78
C CYS A 171 21.63 8.84 22.94
N PRO A 172 22.32 7.68 22.83
CA PRO A 172 23.43 7.52 21.89
C PRO A 172 23.01 7.87 20.46
N ARG A 173 23.87 8.59 19.74
CA ARG A 173 23.67 9.00 18.35
C ARG A 173 24.69 8.30 17.47
N LEU A 174 24.21 7.58 16.48
CA LEU A 174 25.04 6.87 15.51
C LEU A 174 24.78 7.45 14.13
N ALA A 175 25.86 7.83 13.43
CA ALA A 175 25.79 8.19 12.03
C ALA A 175 26.27 7.01 11.19
N VAL A 176 25.41 6.54 10.27
CA VAL A 176 25.80 5.55 9.27
C VAL A 176 26.05 6.29 7.98
N LEU A 177 27.29 6.25 7.53
CA LEU A 177 27.74 6.89 6.30
C LEU A 177 28.02 5.81 5.26
N GLY A 178 27.56 6.01 4.04
CA GLY A 178 27.79 5.13 2.91
C GLY A 178 28.03 5.93 1.64
N THR A 179 28.64 5.28 0.64
CA THR A 179 28.88 5.88 -0.69
C THR A 179 27.70 5.64 -1.65
N ASP A 180 26.84 4.67 -1.31
CA ASP A 180 25.67 4.34 -2.09
C ASP A 180 24.42 4.74 -1.26
N GLY A 181 23.72 5.73 -1.77
CA GLY A 181 22.52 6.28 -1.16
C GLY A 181 21.32 5.37 -1.32
#